data_b84f7e0754fa4955b53c17b3dbdd1188
#
_entry.id   b84f7e0754fa4955b53c17b3dbdd1188
#
_cell.length_a   1.000
_cell.length_b   1.000
_cell.length_c   1.000
_cell.angle_alpha   90.00
_cell.angle_beta   90.00
_cell.angle_gamma   90.00
#
_symmetry.space_group_name_H-M   'P 1'
#
loop_
_entity.id
_entity.type
_entity.pdbx_description
1 polymer ?
#
loop_
_entity_poly.entity_id
_entity_poly.type
_entity_poly.pdbx_seq_one_letter_code
_entity_poly.pdbx_strand_id
1 'polypeptide(L)'
;ETGCESRYLLGDILRKEWGYDGTVISDWGGVHDTVAAAESELDLEMSITFNFDDYCMANPLKKAVEDGKLKEKHIDKKVANLLRLMYRLKMLPGTGERKKGCFHSFEHIKAARKTAEESVILLKNDKKLLPLKLDSQVAVIGRNATAIHSNGGGSAEIKAIYEVTPLRALMNVSGGDTRFVYEPGYVLPDKDDAQDAEPAQRIQLPDPVCFFHKNE
;
A
#
# COMPACT_ATOMS: atom_id res chain seq x y z
N GLU A 1 25.37 -7.28 -0.58
CA GLU A 1 25.08 -5.93 -0.09
C GLU A 1 23.63 -5.58 -0.46
N THR A 2 22.82 -5.24 0.53
CA THR A 2 21.44 -4.78 0.31
C THR A 2 21.40 -3.29 0.01
N GLY A 3 20.32 -2.80 -0.60
CA GLY A 3 20.15 -1.37 -0.87
C GLY A 3 20.24 -0.50 0.39
N CYS A 4 19.76 -1.02 1.53
CA CYS A 4 19.81 -0.34 2.83
C CYS A 4 21.24 -0.18 3.39
N GLU A 5 22.16 -1.03 2.98
CA GLU A 5 23.56 -1.07 3.44
C GLU A 5 24.52 -0.43 2.42
N SER A 6 24.00 -0.06 1.25
CA SER A 6 24.84 0.44 0.17
C SER A 6 25.19 1.91 0.36
N ARG A 7 26.43 2.17 0.71
CA ARG A 7 26.97 3.53 0.77
C ARG A 7 26.95 4.22 -0.60
N TYR A 8 27.15 3.46 -1.68
CA TYR A 8 27.08 4.00 -3.03
C TYR A 8 25.67 4.51 -3.38
N LEU A 9 24.64 3.67 -3.17
CA LEU A 9 23.27 4.06 -3.50
C LEU A 9 22.76 5.18 -2.59
N LEU A 10 22.91 5.04 -1.28
CA LEU A 10 22.36 6.00 -0.32
C LEU A 10 23.25 7.23 -0.14
N GLY A 11 24.59 7.06 -0.18
CA GLY A 11 25.54 8.14 0.03
C GLY A 11 25.86 8.90 -1.25
N ASP A 12 26.34 8.22 -2.26
CA ASP A 12 26.86 8.89 -3.45
C ASP A 12 25.74 9.33 -4.39
N ILE A 13 24.77 8.46 -4.68
CA ILE A 13 23.66 8.81 -5.55
C ILE A 13 22.62 9.64 -4.80
N LEU A 14 21.97 9.05 -3.77
CA LEU A 14 20.82 9.69 -3.13
C LEU A 14 21.20 11.02 -2.44
N ARG A 15 22.23 10.99 -1.57
CA ARG A 15 22.61 12.17 -0.78
C ARG A 15 23.40 13.20 -1.57
N LYS A 16 24.42 12.77 -2.33
CA LYS A 16 25.32 13.72 -3.01
C LYS A 16 24.80 14.13 -4.38
N GLU A 17 24.48 13.18 -5.25
CA GLU A 17 24.07 13.50 -6.62
C GLU A 17 22.67 14.12 -6.66
N TRP A 18 21.69 13.52 -5.95
CA TRP A 18 20.33 14.01 -5.93
C TRP A 18 20.04 15.04 -4.84
N GLY A 19 20.97 15.26 -3.91
CA GLY A 19 20.83 16.24 -2.85
C GLY A 19 19.71 15.94 -1.84
N TYR A 20 19.33 14.66 -1.69
CA TYR A 20 18.28 14.28 -0.76
C TYR A 20 18.69 14.50 0.70
N ASP A 21 17.96 15.32 1.43
CA ASP A 21 18.25 15.71 2.81
C ASP A 21 17.21 15.19 3.84
N GLY A 22 16.31 14.32 3.39
CA GLY A 22 15.31 13.67 4.23
C GLY A 22 15.85 12.45 4.99
N THR A 23 14.98 11.75 5.70
CA THR A 23 15.28 10.51 6.43
C THR A 23 15.13 9.31 5.52
N VAL A 24 16.09 8.39 5.59
CA VAL A 24 16.05 7.10 4.89
C VAL A 24 15.70 6.01 5.89
N ILE A 25 14.66 5.24 5.58
CA ILE A 25 14.15 4.17 6.43
C ILE A 25 14.26 2.86 5.65
N SER A 26 14.68 1.78 6.32
CA SER A 26 14.73 0.46 5.71
C SER A 26 13.33 -0.12 5.50
N ASP A 27 13.22 -1.13 4.66
CA ASP A 27 12.11 -2.07 4.73
C ASP A 27 12.29 -3.01 5.94
N TRP A 28 11.21 -3.69 6.34
CA TRP A 28 11.26 -4.68 7.42
C TRP A 28 12.18 -5.84 7.03
N GLY A 29 13.14 -6.14 7.92
CA GLY A 29 14.12 -7.18 7.66
C GLY A 29 15.09 -6.89 6.50
N GLY A 30 15.21 -5.64 6.07
CA GLY A 30 16.09 -5.23 4.97
C GLY A 30 17.54 -4.92 5.39
N VAL A 31 17.87 -4.99 6.69
CA VAL A 31 19.22 -4.71 7.23
C VAL A 31 19.80 -5.99 7.81
N HIS A 32 21.04 -6.31 7.48
CA HIS A 32 21.70 -7.58 7.83
C HIS A 32 23.08 -7.40 8.42
N ASP A 33 23.72 -6.23 8.24
CA ASP A 33 25.05 -5.92 8.75
C ASP A 33 25.08 -4.57 9.46
N THR A 34 25.44 -4.60 10.76
CA THR A 34 25.49 -3.42 11.62
C THR A 34 26.48 -2.37 11.13
N VAL A 35 27.66 -2.79 10.70
CA VAL A 35 28.73 -1.86 10.29
C VAL A 35 28.36 -1.22 8.96
N ALA A 36 27.94 -2.02 7.98
CA ALA A 36 27.52 -1.53 6.67
C ALA A 36 26.34 -0.57 6.79
N ALA A 37 25.31 -0.91 7.59
CA ALA A 37 24.17 -0.04 7.85
C ALA A 37 24.55 1.26 8.58
N ALA A 38 25.49 1.20 9.51
CA ALA A 38 25.99 2.38 10.20
C ALA A 38 26.76 3.33 9.29
N GLU A 39 27.59 2.78 8.39
CA GLU A 39 28.39 3.55 7.45
C GLU A 39 27.64 3.99 6.19
N SER A 40 26.51 3.33 5.88
CA SER A 40 25.58 3.80 4.86
C SER A 40 24.83 5.06 5.32
N GLU A 41 24.06 5.65 4.44
CA GLU A 41 23.21 6.81 4.76
C GLU A 41 21.79 6.40 5.19
N LEU A 42 21.60 5.15 5.63
CA LEU A 42 20.37 4.69 6.28
C LEU A 42 20.24 5.35 7.64
N ASP A 43 19.09 5.90 7.97
CA ASP A 43 18.87 6.60 9.24
C ASP A 43 18.09 5.78 10.26
N LEU A 44 17.17 4.93 9.81
CA LEU A 44 16.29 4.15 10.66
C LEU A 44 16.07 2.75 10.09
N GLU A 45 16.23 1.73 10.94
CA GLU A 45 15.86 0.36 10.65
C GLU A 45 14.42 0.09 11.10
N MET A 46 13.59 -0.48 10.20
CA MET A 46 12.24 -0.89 10.55
C MET A 46 12.25 -2.20 11.31
N SER A 47 11.59 -2.21 12.45
CA SER A 47 11.59 -3.34 13.38
C SER A 47 10.50 -4.36 13.09
N ILE A 48 10.82 -5.64 13.26
CA ILE A 48 9.91 -6.79 13.12
C ILE A 48 9.62 -7.51 14.43
N THR A 49 10.39 -7.23 15.48
CA THR A 49 10.22 -7.77 16.83
C THR A 49 10.29 -6.66 17.87
N PHE A 50 10.12 -6.98 19.15
CA PHE A 50 10.33 -6.05 20.28
C PHE A 50 11.67 -6.28 20.99
N ASN A 51 12.52 -7.15 20.46
CA ASN A 51 13.84 -7.43 21.01
C ASN A 51 14.90 -6.59 20.28
N PHE A 52 15.50 -5.65 20.97
CA PHE A 52 16.53 -4.76 20.42
C PHE A 52 17.86 -5.44 20.09
N ASP A 53 18.05 -6.68 20.49
CA ASP A 53 19.22 -7.47 20.09
C ASP A 53 19.11 -8.05 18.67
N ASP A 54 17.88 -8.11 18.13
CA ASP A 54 17.60 -8.64 16.81
C ASP A 54 17.82 -7.59 15.69
N TYR A 55 18.07 -6.33 16.05
CA TYR A 55 18.25 -5.24 15.09
C TYR A 55 19.69 -4.81 14.94
N CYS A 56 20.13 -4.68 13.70
CA CYS A 56 21.48 -4.22 13.39
C CYS A 56 21.75 -2.80 13.90
N MET A 57 20.74 -1.94 13.90
CA MET A 57 20.87 -0.53 14.29
C MET A 57 20.37 -0.22 15.72
N ALA A 58 20.20 -1.24 16.56
CA ALA A 58 19.86 -1.07 17.98
C ALA A 58 21.02 -1.46 18.91
N ASN A 59 20.86 -2.47 19.76
CA ASN A 59 21.92 -2.92 20.69
C ASN A 59 23.23 -3.33 19.98
N PRO A 60 23.19 -4.02 18.82
CA PRO A 60 24.42 -4.32 18.07
C PRO A 60 25.18 -3.06 17.63
N LEU A 61 24.48 -2.00 17.20
CA LEU A 61 25.11 -0.72 16.83
C LEU A 61 25.74 -0.05 18.05
N LYS A 62 25.03 0.03 19.17
CA LYS A 62 25.54 0.57 20.43
C LYS A 62 26.83 -0.16 20.83
N LYS A 63 26.80 -1.49 20.83
CA LYS A 63 27.96 -2.31 21.17
C LYS A 63 29.13 -2.10 20.19
N ALA A 64 28.86 -1.94 18.89
CA ALA A 64 29.92 -1.67 17.92
C ALA A 64 30.66 -0.34 18.16
N VAL A 65 29.96 0.66 18.69
CA VAL A 65 30.54 1.94 19.10
C VAL A 65 31.34 1.76 20.42
N GLU A 66 30.78 1.09 21.41
CA GLU A 66 31.45 0.81 22.69
C GLU A 66 32.74 -0.03 22.49
N ASP A 67 32.72 -0.98 21.57
CA ASP A 67 33.86 -1.81 21.17
C ASP A 67 34.90 -1.03 20.31
N GLY A 68 34.63 0.22 19.92
CA GLY A 68 35.51 1.03 19.08
C GLY A 68 35.54 0.65 17.61
N LYS A 69 34.62 -0.23 17.14
CA LYS A 69 34.49 -0.63 15.72
C LYS A 69 33.88 0.48 14.86
N LEU A 70 33.00 1.29 15.46
CA LEU A 70 32.33 2.41 14.83
C LEU A 70 32.54 3.68 15.64
N LYS A 71 32.45 4.83 14.98
CA LYS A 71 32.53 6.14 15.65
C LYS A 71 31.12 6.65 15.96
N GLU A 72 30.93 7.28 17.11
CA GLU A 72 29.69 7.88 17.56
C GLU A 72 29.07 8.84 16.51
N LYS A 73 29.89 9.53 15.74
CA LYS A 73 29.44 10.42 14.67
C LYS A 73 28.47 9.77 13.67
N HIS A 74 28.50 8.44 13.52
CA HIS A 74 27.55 7.72 12.65
C HIS A 74 26.15 7.72 13.26
N ILE A 75 26.06 7.61 14.59
CA ILE A 75 24.80 7.72 15.32
C ILE A 75 24.28 9.17 15.29
N ASP A 76 25.16 10.14 15.59
CA ASP A 76 24.82 11.56 15.60
C ASP A 76 24.17 12.01 14.29
N LYS A 77 24.74 11.58 13.16
CA LYS A 77 24.22 11.92 11.83
C LYS A 77 22.81 11.39 11.62
N LYS A 78 22.55 10.15 11.99
CA LYS A 78 21.23 9.51 11.87
C LYS A 78 20.19 10.19 12.77
N VAL A 79 20.56 10.45 14.02
CA VAL A 79 19.74 11.19 14.97
C VAL A 79 19.43 12.61 14.45
N ALA A 80 20.41 13.30 13.89
CA ALA A 80 20.20 14.63 13.32
C ALA A 80 19.20 14.61 12.15
N ASN A 81 19.24 13.60 11.30
CA ASN A 81 18.28 13.43 10.19
C ASN A 81 16.87 13.14 10.70
N LEU A 82 16.72 12.30 11.73
CA LEU A 82 15.44 12.03 12.39
C LEU A 82 14.87 13.28 13.06
N LEU A 83 15.69 14.00 13.83
CA LEU A 83 15.27 15.25 14.48
C LEU A 83 14.86 16.31 13.45
N ARG A 84 15.56 16.40 12.31
CA ARG A 84 15.19 17.29 11.21
C ARG A 84 13.83 16.92 10.61
N LEU A 85 13.56 15.65 10.42
CA LEU A 85 12.24 15.17 9.99
C LEU A 85 11.15 15.55 11.01
N MET A 86 11.38 15.28 12.29
CA MET A 86 10.44 15.60 13.36
C MET A 86 10.19 17.12 13.45
N TYR A 87 11.23 17.93 13.27
CA TYR A 87 11.11 19.39 13.23
C TYR A 87 10.25 19.85 12.04
N ARG A 88 10.53 19.36 10.84
CA ARG A 88 9.76 19.67 9.62
C ARG A 88 8.29 19.27 9.74
N LEU A 89 8.03 18.16 10.41
CA LEU A 89 6.68 17.67 10.66
C LEU A 89 6.01 18.32 11.88
N LYS A 90 6.65 19.31 12.52
CA LYS A 90 6.14 19.96 13.73
C LYS A 90 5.80 18.98 14.85
N MET A 91 6.65 17.98 15.05
CA MET A 91 6.51 16.97 16.09
C MET A 91 7.27 17.33 17.37
N LEU A 92 8.14 18.34 17.33
CA LEU A 92 8.94 18.79 18.47
C LEU A 92 8.25 19.96 19.17
N PRO A 93 8.44 20.12 20.51
CA PRO A 93 7.96 21.27 21.25
C PRO A 93 8.43 22.59 20.62
N GLY A 94 7.55 23.58 20.55
CA GLY A 94 7.88 24.91 20.02
C GLY A 94 7.91 25.02 18.48
N THR A 95 7.66 23.96 17.74
CA THR A 95 7.67 23.99 16.26
C THR A 95 6.33 24.41 15.62
N GLY A 96 5.32 24.72 16.45
CA GLY A 96 3.99 25.13 16.02
C GLY A 96 3.00 23.95 15.94
N GLU A 97 1.76 24.27 15.57
CA GLU A 97 0.70 23.27 15.48
C GLU A 97 0.76 22.47 14.18
N ARG A 98 0.50 21.17 14.27
CA ARG A 98 0.25 20.30 13.11
C ARG A 98 -1.20 20.47 12.68
N LYS A 99 -1.39 20.70 11.39
CA LYS A 99 -2.74 20.60 10.81
C LYS A 99 -3.20 19.15 10.89
N LYS A 100 -4.43 18.95 11.32
CA LYS A 100 -5.07 17.63 11.24
C LYS A 100 -5.24 17.27 9.78
N GLY A 101 -4.84 16.06 9.42
CA GLY A 101 -5.15 15.49 8.12
C GLY A 101 -6.59 14.99 8.07
N CYS A 102 -7.00 14.50 6.91
CA CYS A 102 -8.24 13.75 6.73
C CYS A 102 -7.92 12.44 6.01
N PHE A 103 -8.79 11.48 6.16
CA PHE A 103 -8.76 10.24 5.42
C PHE A 103 -10.17 9.94 4.89
N HIS A 104 -10.24 9.18 3.82
CA HIS A 104 -11.50 8.74 3.22
C HIS A 104 -12.47 9.89 2.90
N SER A 105 -11.93 11.05 2.49
CA SER A 105 -12.76 12.16 2.02
C SER A 105 -13.30 11.86 0.60
N PHE A 106 -14.31 12.61 0.18
CA PHE A 106 -14.83 12.51 -1.18
C PHE A 106 -13.71 12.73 -2.24
N GLU A 107 -12.80 13.66 -1.98
CA GLU A 107 -11.68 13.92 -2.88
C GLU A 107 -10.70 12.74 -2.95
N HIS A 108 -10.48 12.04 -1.83
CA HIS A 108 -9.65 10.82 -1.83
C HIS A 108 -10.32 9.70 -2.64
N ILE A 109 -11.63 9.50 -2.49
CA ILE A 109 -12.39 8.51 -3.26
C ILE A 109 -12.33 8.83 -4.76
N LYS A 110 -12.53 10.09 -5.11
CA LYS A 110 -12.45 10.57 -6.50
C LYS A 110 -11.05 10.38 -7.09
N ALA A 111 -10.00 10.71 -6.33
CA ALA A 111 -8.62 10.51 -6.75
C ALA A 111 -8.30 9.03 -6.97
N ALA A 112 -8.70 8.15 -6.03
CA ALA A 112 -8.49 6.71 -6.15
C ALA A 112 -9.21 6.14 -7.39
N ARG A 113 -10.46 6.55 -7.61
CA ARG A 113 -11.21 6.15 -8.79
C ARG A 113 -10.53 6.61 -10.08
N LYS A 114 -10.13 7.87 -10.16
CA LYS A 114 -9.43 8.41 -11.33
C LYS A 114 -8.12 7.66 -11.61
N THR A 115 -7.34 7.38 -10.56
CA THR A 115 -6.10 6.59 -10.70
C THR A 115 -6.40 5.20 -11.27
N ALA A 116 -7.43 4.53 -10.78
CA ALA A 116 -7.84 3.22 -11.31
C ALA A 116 -8.29 3.31 -12.78
N GLU A 117 -9.09 4.31 -13.14
CA GLU A 117 -9.55 4.51 -14.52
C GLU A 117 -8.36 4.77 -15.48
N GLU A 118 -7.37 5.56 -15.07
CA GLU A 118 -6.18 5.86 -15.87
C GLU A 118 -5.16 4.72 -15.93
N SER A 119 -5.23 3.76 -15.01
CA SER A 119 -4.34 2.59 -15.00
C SER A 119 -4.79 1.47 -15.95
N VAL A 120 -6.01 1.52 -16.48
CA VAL A 120 -6.55 0.51 -17.40
C VAL A 120 -6.10 0.79 -18.82
N ILE A 121 -5.42 -0.18 -19.44
CA ILE A 121 -4.92 -0.09 -20.82
C ILE A 121 -5.74 -0.98 -21.72
N LEU A 122 -6.38 -0.41 -22.74
CA LEU A 122 -7.13 -1.16 -23.75
C LEU A 122 -6.17 -1.69 -24.82
N LEU A 123 -5.78 -2.96 -24.71
CA LEU A 123 -4.80 -3.57 -25.62
C LEU A 123 -5.38 -3.85 -27.01
N LYS A 124 -6.67 -4.16 -27.13
CA LYS A 124 -7.30 -4.52 -28.38
C LYS A 124 -8.81 -4.26 -28.37
N ASN A 125 -9.34 -3.64 -29.42
CA ASN A 125 -10.78 -3.40 -29.61
C ASN A 125 -11.13 -3.28 -31.10
N ASP A 126 -10.58 -4.16 -31.96
CA ASP A 126 -10.71 -4.10 -33.41
C ASP A 126 -12.17 -4.15 -33.87
N LYS A 127 -13.00 -4.92 -33.16
CA LYS A 127 -14.44 -5.04 -33.45
C LYS A 127 -15.29 -3.97 -32.80
N LYS A 128 -14.69 -2.98 -32.14
CA LYS A 128 -15.37 -1.90 -31.41
C LYS A 128 -16.45 -2.43 -30.45
N LEU A 129 -16.14 -3.52 -29.75
CA LEU A 129 -17.02 -4.11 -28.75
C LEU A 129 -17.17 -3.19 -27.52
N LEU A 130 -16.11 -2.51 -27.15
CA LEU A 130 -16.10 -1.52 -26.07
C LEU A 130 -16.24 -0.09 -26.63
N PRO A 131 -16.99 0.78 -25.95
CA PRO A 131 -17.76 0.54 -24.72
C PRO A 131 -18.97 -0.39 -24.98
N LEU A 132 -19.33 -1.15 -23.93
CA LEU A 132 -20.50 -2.04 -24.01
C LEU A 132 -21.78 -1.23 -24.21
N LYS A 133 -22.65 -1.73 -25.10
CA LYS A 133 -23.98 -1.11 -25.31
C LYS A 133 -24.86 -1.33 -24.08
N LEU A 134 -25.68 -0.35 -23.79
CA LEU A 134 -26.55 -0.38 -22.61
C LEU A 134 -27.64 -1.46 -22.62
N ASP A 135 -27.99 -1.98 -23.78
CA ASP A 135 -29.01 -3.01 -24.01
C ASP A 135 -28.44 -4.43 -24.10
N SER A 136 -27.13 -4.59 -24.03
CA SER A 136 -26.50 -5.89 -24.18
C SER A 136 -26.57 -6.71 -22.90
N GLN A 137 -26.86 -8.01 -23.04
CA GLN A 137 -26.62 -8.98 -21.97
C GLN A 137 -25.12 -9.32 -21.91
N VAL A 138 -24.58 -9.39 -20.70
CA VAL A 138 -23.16 -9.63 -20.42
C VAL A 138 -22.99 -10.81 -19.48
N ALA A 139 -22.29 -11.84 -19.93
CA ALA A 139 -21.86 -12.91 -19.04
C ALA A 139 -20.59 -12.49 -18.30
N VAL A 140 -20.66 -12.53 -16.98
CA VAL A 140 -19.52 -12.28 -16.10
C VAL A 140 -19.09 -13.61 -15.50
N ILE A 141 -17.92 -14.09 -15.90
CA ILE A 141 -17.46 -15.44 -15.58
C ILE A 141 -16.20 -15.37 -14.72
N GLY A 142 -16.16 -16.17 -13.66
CA GLY A 142 -15.01 -16.33 -12.77
C GLY A 142 -15.24 -15.80 -11.34
N ARG A 143 -14.59 -16.45 -10.40
CA ARG A 143 -14.71 -16.17 -8.95
C ARG A 143 -14.37 -14.71 -8.59
N ASN A 144 -13.37 -14.15 -9.24
CA ASN A 144 -12.93 -12.78 -8.97
C ASN A 144 -14.00 -11.71 -9.25
N ALA A 145 -15.07 -12.06 -9.96
CA ALA A 145 -16.17 -11.15 -10.17
C ALA A 145 -16.92 -10.79 -8.88
N THR A 146 -16.97 -11.71 -7.92
CA THR A 146 -17.64 -11.57 -6.62
C THR A 146 -16.70 -11.53 -5.44
N ALA A 147 -15.41 -11.81 -5.64
CA ALA A 147 -14.42 -11.81 -4.58
C ALA A 147 -14.05 -10.39 -4.16
N ILE A 148 -13.80 -10.25 -2.86
CA ILE A 148 -13.34 -9.01 -2.23
C ILE A 148 -11.81 -8.98 -2.32
N HIS A 149 -11.27 -7.99 -3.01
CA HIS A 149 -9.84 -7.85 -3.24
C HIS A 149 -9.40 -6.38 -3.10
N SER A 150 -9.70 -5.77 -1.95
CA SER A 150 -9.29 -4.37 -1.70
C SER A 150 -7.79 -4.21 -1.49
N ASN A 151 -7.08 -5.30 -1.22
CA ASN A 151 -5.63 -5.32 -1.01
C ASN A 151 -5.03 -6.65 -1.45
N GLY A 152 -3.69 -6.69 -1.52
CA GLY A 152 -2.94 -7.89 -1.89
C GLY A 152 -2.55 -8.80 -0.73
N GLY A 153 -2.99 -8.49 0.49
CA GLY A 153 -2.53 -9.17 1.71
C GLY A 153 -1.13 -8.76 2.16
N GLY A 154 -0.61 -9.41 3.20
CA GLY A 154 0.70 -9.13 3.77
C GLY A 154 0.79 -7.68 4.28
N SER A 155 1.89 -6.99 3.98
CA SER A 155 2.11 -5.60 4.39
C SER A 155 1.14 -4.59 3.75
N ALA A 156 0.46 -4.96 2.69
CA ALA A 156 -0.58 -4.16 2.03
C ALA A 156 -1.99 -4.43 2.59
N GLU A 157 -2.13 -5.31 3.59
CA GLU A 157 -3.42 -5.67 4.16
C GLU A 157 -3.97 -4.51 5.00
N ILE A 158 -4.96 -3.83 4.44
CA ILE A 158 -5.64 -2.70 5.06
C ILE A 158 -7.10 -3.07 5.25
N LYS A 159 -7.63 -2.80 6.43
CA LYS A 159 -9.06 -2.96 6.68
C LYS A 159 -9.81 -1.85 5.97
N ALA A 160 -10.42 -2.17 4.84
CA ALA A 160 -11.24 -1.23 4.08
C ALA A 160 -12.52 -0.84 4.84
N ILE A 161 -12.98 0.39 4.65
CA ILE A 161 -14.25 0.86 5.22
C ILE A 161 -15.42 0.21 4.50
N TYR A 162 -15.29 0.02 3.19
CA TYR A 162 -16.21 -0.73 2.35
C TYR A 162 -15.45 -1.30 1.16
N GLU A 163 -16.05 -2.31 0.53
CA GLU A 163 -15.47 -2.95 -0.65
C GLU A 163 -16.55 -3.11 -1.72
N VAL A 164 -16.14 -2.97 -2.97
CA VAL A 164 -17.02 -3.11 -4.13
C VAL A 164 -16.44 -4.15 -5.07
N THR A 165 -17.14 -5.26 -5.23
CA THR A 165 -16.72 -6.30 -6.17
C THR A 165 -16.89 -5.86 -7.63
N PRO A 166 -16.16 -6.44 -8.59
CA PRO A 166 -16.31 -6.12 -10.02
C PRO A 166 -17.75 -6.25 -10.52
N LEU A 167 -18.43 -7.35 -10.16
CA LEU A 167 -19.82 -7.56 -10.55
C LEU A 167 -20.75 -6.48 -9.99
N ARG A 168 -20.56 -6.12 -8.70
CA ARG A 168 -21.36 -5.05 -8.07
C ARG A 168 -21.12 -3.71 -8.74
N ALA A 169 -19.86 -3.40 -9.09
CA ALA A 169 -19.51 -2.17 -9.79
C ALA A 169 -20.21 -2.08 -11.16
N LEU A 170 -20.21 -3.18 -11.93
CA LEU A 170 -20.89 -3.27 -13.21
C LEU A 170 -22.41 -3.05 -13.08
N MET A 171 -23.04 -3.69 -12.10
CA MET A 171 -24.47 -3.51 -11.82
C MET A 171 -24.80 -2.06 -11.44
N ASN A 172 -23.98 -1.44 -10.59
CA ASN A 172 -24.19 -0.05 -10.17
C ASN A 172 -24.11 0.94 -11.34
N VAL A 173 -23.13 0.76 -12.24
CA VAL A 173 -22.95 1.66 -13.41
C VAL A 173 -24.08 1.49 -14.43
N SER A 174 -24.64 0.29 -14.54
CA SER A 174 -25.70 0.01 -15.53
C SER A 174 -27.11 0.40 -15.12
N GLY A 175 -27.29 0.82 -13.87
CA GLY A 175 -28.61 1.17 -13.34
C GLY A 175 -29.53 -0.04 -13.08
N GLY A 176 -29.00 -1.24 -13.07
CA GLY A 176 -29.72 -2.47 -12.78
C GLY A 176 -28.90 -3.72 -13.03
N ASP A 177 -29.39 -4.85 -12.56
CA ASP A 177 -28.67 -6.13 -12.54
C ASP A 177 -29.09 -7.11 -13.65
N THR A 178 -30.18 -6.87 -14.33
CA THR A 178 -30.75 -7.81 -15.31
C THR A 178 -29.89 -8.07 -16.55
N ARG A 179 -28.88 -7.23 -16.79
CA ARG A 179 -27.96 -7.37 -17.92
C ARG A 179 -26.76 -8.27 -17.64
N PHE A 180 -26.45 -8.49 -16.38
CA PHE A 180 -25.27 -9.26 -15.98
C PHE A 180 -25.69 -10.63 -15.47
N VAL A 181 -25.25 -11.66 -16.16
CA VAL A 181 -25.42 -13.06 -15.74
C VAL A 181 -24.08 -13.52 -15.21
N TYR A 182 -24.04 -13.86 -13.93
CA TYR A 182 -22.81 -14.32 -13.28
C TYR A 182 -22.75 -15.84 -13.22
N GLU A 183 -21.58 -16.37 -13.58
CA GLU A 183 -21.25 -17.78 -13.43
C GLU A 183 -19.83 -17.92 -12.85
N PRO A 184 -19.63 -18.73 -11.82
CA PRO A 184 -18.30 -18.91 -11.22
C PRO A 184 -17.30 -19.61 -12.17
N GLY A 185 -17.76 -20.32 -13.20
CA GLY A 185 -16.96 -21.04 -14.17
C GLY A 185 -16.52 -22.41 -13.67
N TYR A 186 -15.60 -22.48 -12.74
CA TYR A 186 -15.14 -23.73 -12.15
C TYR A 186 -15.11 -23.65 -10.63
N VAL A 187 -15.29 -24.80 -9.99
CA VAL A 187 -15.16 -24.97 -8.53
C VAL A 187 -13.84 -25.71 -8.29
N LEU A 188 -12.96 -25.10 -7.49
CA LEU A 188 -11.72 -25.76 -7.08
C LEU A 188 -12.07 -26.89 -6.09
N PRO A 189 -11.45 -28.08 -6.20
CA PRO A 189 -11.75 -29.21 -5.31
C PRO A 189 -11.14 -29.12 -3.92
N ASP A 190 -10.32 -28.12 -3.61
CA ASP A 190 -9.52 -28.11 -2.39
C ASP A 190 -10.19 -27.43 -1.18
N LYS A 191 -9.93 -28.07 -0.02
CA LYS A 191 -10.55 -27.74 1.27
C LYS A 191 -10.13 -26.41 1.89
N ASP A 192 -9.07 -25.79 1.43
CA ASP A 192 -8.54 -24.53 2.00
C ASP A 192 -9.28 -23.29 1.48
N ASP A 193 -9.99 -23.43 0.35
CA ASP A 193 -10.84 -22.37 -0.19
C ASP A 193 -12.29 -22.37 0.37
N ALA A 194 -12.59 -23.29 1.28
CA ALA A 194 -13.95 -23.46 1.82
C ALA A 194 -14.41 -22.35 2.78
N GLN A 195 -13.54 -21.41 3.14
CA GLN A 195 -13.94 -20.26 3.96
C GLN A 195 -14.63 -19.14 3.13
N ASP A 196 -14.46 -19.14 1.79
CA ASP A 196 -15.03 -18.13 0.90
C ASP A 196 -16.16 -18.69 -0.01
N ALA A 197 -16.42 -19.97 0.03
CA ALA A 197 -17.42 -20.60 -0.82
C ALA A 197 -18.73 -20.85 -0.04
N GLU A 198 -19.48 -19.82 0.23
CA GLU A 198 -20.93 -20.03 0.34
C GLU A 198 -21.48 -20.40 -1.04
N PRO A 199 -22.31 -21.47 -1.12
CA PRO A 199 -22.97 -21.83 -2.38
C PRO A 199 -23.74 -20.61 -2.87
N ALA A 200 -23.73 -20.40 -4.18
CA ALA A 200 -24.41 -19.30 -4.83
C ALA A 200 -25.89 -19.24 -4.46
N GLN A 201 -26.20 -18.82 -3.26
CA GLN A 201 -27.49 -18.27 -2.93
C GLN A 201 -27.60 -17.01 -3.79
N ARG A 202 -28.72 -16.87 -4.48
CA ARG A 202 -29.09 -15.59 -5.07
C ARG A 202 -28.88 -14.56 -3.99
N ILE A 203 -27.77 -13.81 -4.11
CA ILE A 203 -27.40 -12.78 -3.15
C ILE A 203 -28.53 -11.77 -3.24
N GLN A 204 -29.43 -11.78 -2.27
CA GLN A 204 -30.32 -10.67 -2.03
C GLN A 204 -29.41 -9.52 -1.60
N LEU A 205 -28.99 -8.74 -2.60
CA LEU A 205 -28.14 -7.59 -2.37
C LEU A 205 -28.90 -6.62 -1.48
N PRO A 206 -28.29 -6.12 -0.39
CA PRO A 206 -28.89 -5.05 0.37
C PRO A 206 -29.18 -3.89 -0.58
N ASP A 207 -30.25 -3.15 -0.31
CA ASP A 207 -30.66 -2.00 -1.11
C ASP A 207 -29.46 -1.15 -1.48
N PRO A 208 -29.39 -0.66 -2.73
CA PRO A 208 -28.28 0.14 -3.19
C PRO A 208 -28.15 1.36 -2.26
N VAL A 209 -27.08 1.40 -1.48
CA VAL A 209 -26.68 2.63 -0.80
C VAL A 209 -26.20 3.56 -1.90
N CYS A 210 -27.12 4.37 -2.42
CA CYS A 210 -26.83 5.41 -3.38
C CYS A 210 -26.01 6.51 -2.69
N PHE A 211 -24.69 6.47 -2.84
CA PHE A 211 -23.80 7.58 -2.46
C PHE A 211 -23.76 8.68 -3.52
N PHE A 212 -24.70 8.68 -4.46
CA PHE A 212 -24.83 9.80 -5.41
C PHE A 212 -25.94 10.74 -4.91
N HIS A 213 -25.58 11.70 -4.07
CA HIS A 213 -26.38 12.91 -3.99
C HIS A 213 -26.27 13.60 -5.35
N LYS A 214 -27.38 13.72 -6.06
CA LYS A 214 -27.55 14.71 -7.11
C LYS A 214 -27.31 16.06 -6.44
N ASN A 215 -26.22 16.73 -6.80
CA ASN A 215 -26.11 18.16 -6.56
C ASN A 215 -27.10 18.82 -7.53
N GLU A 216 -28.11 19.45 -6.98
CA GLU A 216 -28.77 20.59 -7.60
C GLU A 216 -27.83 21.79 -7.61
#